data_9c798b83fa8a7c3c0053cdb7e1d3bb27
#
_entry.id   9c798b83fa8a7c3c0053cdb7e1d3bb27
#
_cell.length_a   1.000
_cell.length_b   1.000
_cell.length_c   1.000
_cell.angle_alpha   90.00
_cell.angle_beta   90.00
_cell.angle_gamma   90.00
#
_symmetry.space_group_name_H-M   'P 1'
#
loop_
_entity.id
_entity.type
_entity.pdbx_description
1 polymer ?
#
loop_
_entity_poly.entity_id
_entity_poly.type
_entity_poly.pdbx_seq_one_letter_code
_entity_poly.pdbx_strand_id
1 'polypeptide(L)'
;MKDEIMNTIAKKTPLLLTSGLFFISTTGLAAVNLDRTRLIYNAADKSTAITLTNESKTQPYLAQSWVENDKGKKADEMLIALPPLQRIEAGDKSQVRVVKGVKAESLPTDRESLFYFNTREVPPKSEKKNVMQVAIQSRIKLFYRPQSIQRSSNFNPEQKITLQTVSNQLTITNPTPYYFTALAVKDSHGNKLKEVDGEMVAPYSERKISVAGLRLGQRISLSYINDFGGVISMLYRCENNLCKFEKNNEG
;
A
#
# COMPACT_ATOMS: atom_id res chain seq x y z
N MET A 1 -42.83 -76.67 -23.24
CA MET A 1 -41.73 -76.89 -24.18
C MET A 1 -40.90 -75.61 -24.19
N LYS A 2 -39.73 -75.71 -23.62
CA LYS A 2 -38.59 -74.77 -23.58
C LYS A 2 -38.77 -73.41 -22.93
N ASP A 3 -38.28 -73.38 -21.69
CA ASP A 3 -37.96 -72.25 -20.83
C ASP A 3 -36.65 -71.62 -21.31
N GLU A 4 -36.63 -70.31 -21.43
CA GLU A 4 -35.35 -69.58 -21.50
C GLU A 4 -35.21 -68.69 -20.25
N ILE A 5 -34.27 -69.09 -19.42
CA ILE A 5 -33.84 -68.38 -18.22
C ILE A 5 -32.91 -67.27 -18.65
N MET A 6 -33.33 -66.02 -18.47
CA MET A 6 -32.47 -64.86 -18.74
C MET A 6 -31.75 -64.44 -17.46
N ASN A 7 -30.43 -64.70 -17.48
CA ASN A 7 -29.50 -64.45 -16.39
C ASN A 7 -29.12 -62.97 -16.35
N THR A 8 -29.63 -62.22 -15.36
CA THR A 8 -29.31 -60.81 -15.18
C THR A 8 -28.07 -60.69 -14.30
N ILE A 9 -26.91 -60.39 -14.91
CA ILE A 9 -25.66 -60.09 -14.22
C ILE A 9 -25.72 -58.67 -13.70
N ALA A 10 -25.89 -58.52 -12.40
CA ALA A 10 -25.78 -57.25 -11.71
C ALA A 10 -24.31 -56.79 -11.68
N LYS A 11 -23.95 -55.79 -12.47
CA LYS A 11 -22.62 -55.10 -12.39
C LYS A 11 -22.58 -54.25 -11.14
N LYS A 12 -21.82 -54.67 -10.14
CA LYS A 12 -21.46 -53.87 -8.97
C LYS A 12 -20.40 -52.86 -9.40
N THR A 13 -20.75 -51.58 -9.48
CA THR A 13 -19.83 -50.46 -9.69
C THR A 13 -19.20 -50.10 -8.32
N PRO A 14 -17.87 -50.09 -8.15
CA PRO A 14 -17.26 -49.63 -6.91
C PRO A 14 -17.37 -48.10 -6.83
N LEU A 15 -18.02 -47.60 -5.79
CA LEU A 15 -18.10 -46.22 -5.44
C LEU A 15 -16.72 -45.79 -4.89
N LEU A 16 -15.89 -45.14 -5.71
CA LEU A 16 -14.63 -44.53 -5.32
C LEU A 16 -14.93 -43.31 -4.45
N LEU A 17 -14.79 -43.48 -3.15
CA LEU A 17 -14.82 -42.39 -2.16
C LEU A 17 -13.53 -41.56 -2.32
N THR A 18 -13.56 -40.52 -3.14
CA THR A 18 -12.48 -39.51 -3.22
C THR A 18 -12.54 -38.66 -1.95
N SER A 19 -11.74 -39.01 -0.95
CA SER A 19 -11.49 -38.20 0.24
C SER A 19 -10.72 -36.93 -0.20
N GLY A 20 -11.46 -35.83 -0.40
CA GLY A 20 -10.88 -34.53 -0.69
C GLY A 20 -10.14 -34.01 0.55
N LEU A 21 -8.80 -34.03 0.51
CA LEU A 21 -7.97 -33.36 1.51
C LEU A 21 -8.19 -31.85 1.38
N PHE A 22 -9.05 -31.27 2.21
CA PHE A 22 -9.18 -29.82 2.38
C PHE A 22 -7.91 -29.29 3.03
N PHE A 23 -6.97 -28.74 2.26
CA PHE A 23 -5.89 -27.90 2.76
C PHE A 23 -6.49 -26.61 3.30
N ILE A 24 -6.70 -26.51 4.61
CA ILE A 24 -7.01 -25.26 5.28
C ILE A 24 -5.74 -24.42 5.26
N SER A 25 -5.61 -23.54 4.27
CA SER A 25 -4.56 -22.53 4.22
C SER A 25 -4.85 -21.52 5.33
N THR A 26 -4.17 -21.65 6.46
CA THR A 26 -4.16 -20.58 7.47
C THR A 26 -3.36 -19.41 6.91
N THR A 27 -4.04 -18.34 6.52
CA THR A 27 -3.39 -17.07 6.20
C THR A 27 -2.72 -16.56 7.47
N GLY A 28 -1.40 -16.56 7.50
CA GLY A 28 -0.62 -15.93 8.57
C GLY A 28 -0.83 -14.42 8.54
N LEU A 29 -1.70 -13.90 9.39
CA LEU A 29 -1.84 -12.46 9.61
C LEU A 29 -0.72 -12.00 10.55
N ALA A 30 -0.15 -10.82 10.28
CA ALA A 30 0.76 -10.16 11.21
C ALA A 30 0.05 -9.97 12.55
N ALA A 31 0.76 -10.26 13.66
CA ALA A 31 0.19 -10.08 14.99
C ALA A 31 0.11 -8.59 15.35
N VAL A 32 1.05 -7.74 14.87
CA VAL A 32 1.04 -6.29 15.11
C VAL A 32 0.65 -5.54 13.84
N ASN A 33 -0.56 -4.96 13.84
CA ASN A 33 -1.12 -4.19 12.75
C ASN A 33 -0.98 -2.68 12.96
N LEU A 34 -0.91 -1.93 11.85
CA LEU A 34 -0.91 -0.47 11.81
C LEU A 34 -2.32 0.05 11.51
N ASP A 35 -2.71 1.17 12.12
CA ASP A 35 -4.01 1.82 11.90
C ASP A 35 -4.11 2.53 10.53
N ARG A 36 -3.02 2.63 9.79
CA ARG A 36 -2.95 3.32 8.49
C ARG A 36 -1.88 2.78 7.57
N THR A 37 -2.01 3.05 6.27
CA THR A 37 -1.10 2.59 5.22
C THR A 37 -0.03 3.60 4.85
N ARG A 38 -0.12 4.83 5.36
CA ARG A 38 0.85 5.91 5.19
C ARG A 38 0.77 6.90 6.35
N LEU A 39 1.81 7.69 6.55
CA LEU A 39 1.88 8.69 7.59
C LEU A 39 2.29 10.03 6.98
N ILE A 40 1.57 11.09 7.34
CA ILE A 40 1.94 12.47 6.99
C ILE A 40 2.48 13.13 8.26
N TYR A 41 3.67 13.68 8.16
CA TYR A 41 4.25 14.52 9.20
C TYR A 41 4.30 15.97 8.73
N ASN A 42 3.35 16.79 9.18
CA ASN A 42 3.39 18.23 8.92
C ASN A 42 4.49 18.86 9.78
N ALA A 43 5.39 19.60 9.17
CA ALA A 43 6.53 20.19 9.88
C ALA A 43 6.13 21.22 10.96
N ALA A 44 4.92 21.79 10.88
CA ALA A 44 4.36 22.66 11.90
C ALA A 44 4.02 21.90 13.21
N ASP A 45 3.79 20.58 13.12
CA ASP A 45 3.41 19.77 14.26
C ASP A 45 4.66 19.35 15.07
N LYS A 46 4.51 19.18 16.38
CA LYS A 46 5.58 18.67 17.24
C LYS A 46 5.88 17.20 16.98
N SER A 47 4.88 16.42 16.58
CA SER A 47 4.99 15.00 16.27
C SER A 47 3.78 14.55 15.45
N THR A 48 3.93 13.41 14.78
CA THR A 48 2.81 12.63 14.26
C THR A 48 2.79 11.26 14.93
N ALA A 49 1.63 10.61 15.04
CA ALA A 49 1.49 9.35 15.75
C ALA A 49 0.86 8.28 14.86
N ILE A 50 1.23 7.03 15.12
CA ILE A 50 0.65 5.85 14.52
C ILE A 50 0.30 4.84 15.62
N THR A 51 -0.88 4.21 15.51
CA THR A 51 -1.34 3.20 16.46
C THR A 51 -0.95 1.81 15.97
N LEU A 52 -0.35 1.05 16.87
CA LEU A 52 -0.05 -0.36 16.71
C LEU A 52 -1.09 -1.16 17.50
N THR A 53 -1.68 -2.19 16.88
CA THR A 53 -2.62 -3.10 17.55
C THR A 53 -2.04 -4.50 17.53
N ASN A 54 -1.93 -5.14 18.70
CA ASN A 54 -1.61 -6.56 18.79
C ASN A 54 -2.90 -7.38 18.61
N GLU A 55 -3.07 -7.98 17.44
CA GLU A 55 -4.24 -8.81 17.09
C GLU A 55 -4.21 -10.22 17.72
N SER A 56 -3.08 -10.61 18.31
CA SER A 56 -3.01 -11.86 19.06
C SER A 56 -3.93 -11.79 20.29
N LYS A 57 -4.75 -12.80 20.46
CA LYS A 57 -5.67 -12.88 21.61
C LYS A 57 -5.03 -13.46 22.87
N THR A 58 -3.83 -14.03 22.75
CA THR A 58 -3.25 -14.83 23.82
C THR A 58 -1.80 -14.49 24.15
N GLN A 59 -1.08 -13.82 23.25
CA GLN A 59 0.35 -13.59 23.41
C GLN A 59 0.73 -12.12 23.28
N PRO A 60 1.60 -11.62 24.17
CA PRO A 60 2.21 -10.31 23.99
C PRO A 60 3.24 -10.35 22.86
N TYR A 61 3.44 -9.22 22.18
CA TYR A 61 4.49 -9.03 21.18
C TYR A 61 5.33 -7.81 21.51
N LEU A 62 6.61 -7.86 21.17
CA LEU A 62 7.42 -6.65 21.11
C LEU A 62 7.27 -6.03 19.73
N ALA A 63 7.09 -4.72 19.68
CA ALA A 63 7.10 -3.93 18.45
C ALA A 63 8.36 -3.06 18.44
N GLN A 64 9.24 -3.32 17.48
CA GLN A 64 10.42 -2.51 17.19
C GLN A 64 10.10 -1.55 16.06
N SER A 65 10.22 -0.24 16.29
CA SER A 65 9.87 0.79 15.31
C SER A 65 11.04 1.72 15.01
N TRP A 66 11.18 2.11 13.73
CA TRP A 66 12.21 3.03 13.27
C TRP A 66 11.80 3.73 11.98
N VAL A 67 12.51 4.79 11.62
CA VAL A 67 12.36 5.48 10.35
C VAL A 67 13.55 5.22 9.44
N GLU A 68 13.28 5.01 8.15
CA GLU A 68 14.28 4.89 7.10
C GLU A 68 14.11 5.99 6.04
N ASN A 69 15.20 6.37 5.40
CA ASN A 69 15.15 7.22 4.22
C ASN A 69 14.76 6.39 2.96
N ASP A 70 14.70 7.05 1.82
CA ASP A 70 14.38 6.45 0.51
C ASP A 70 15.38 5.36 0.07
N LYS A 71 16.61 5.36 0.63
CA LYS A 71 17.66 4.37 0.37
C LYS A 71 17.66 3.19 1.37
N GLY A 72 16.66 3.12 2.25
CA GLY A 72 16.55 2.06 3.26
C GLY A 72 17.53 2.18 4.43
N LYS A 73 18.18 3.33 4.61
CA LYS A 73 19.06 3.60 5.75
C LYS A 73 18.28 4.27 6.87
N LYS A 74 18.60 3.91 8.13
CA LYS A 74 18.02 4.60 9.30
C LYS A 74 18.22 6.11 9.19
N ALA A 75 17.17 6.86 9.54
CA ALA A 75 17.09 8.29 9.37
C ALA A 75 16.88 9.03 10.70
N ASP A 76 17.41 8.51 11.80
CA ASP A 76 17.19 9.03 13.16
C ASP A 76 17.67 10.49 13.33
N GLU A 77 18.61 10.95 12.52
CA GLU A 77 19.02 12.36 12.50
C GLU A 77 17.93 13.28 11.91
N MET A 78 17.04 12.75 11.06
CA MET A 78 15.94 13.50 10.42
C MET A 78 14.63 13.31 11.15
N LEU A 79 14.21 12.05 11.34
CA LEU A 79 12.94 11.68 11.99
C LEU A 79 13.17 10.47 12.89
N ILE A 80 12.64 10.52 14.12
CA ILE A 80 12.84 9.49 15.13
C ILE A 80 11.50 8.89 15.53
N ALA A 81 11.42 7.55 15.53
CA ALA A 81 10.26 6.83 16.08
C ALA A 81 10.44 6.56 17.58
N LEU A 82 9.47 6.96 18.40
CA LEU A 82 9.50 6.83 19.85
C LEU A 82 8.19 6.21 20.40
N PRO A 83 8.27 5.19 21.28
CA PRO A 83 9.49 4.47 21.69
C PRO A 83 10.01 3.56 20.57
N PRO A 84 11.33 3.32 20.49
CA PRO A 84 11.89 2.45 19.44
C PRO A 84 11.60 0.96 19.66
N LEU A 85 11.28 0.57 20.88
CA LEU A 85 10.88 -0.77 21.27
C LEU A 85 9.83 -0.69 22.37
N GLN A 86 8.73 -1.43 22.21
CA GLN A 86 7.68 -1.50 23.21
C GLN A 86 7.04 -2.88 23.21
N ARG A 87 6.54 -3.29 24.38
CA ARG A 87 5.73 -4.49 24.55
C ARG A 87 4.25 -4.11 24.44
N ILE A 88 3.50 -4.88 23.66
CA ILE A 88 2.06 -4.72 23.49
C ILE A 88 1.41 -6.03 23.94
N GLU A 89 0.56 -5.95 24.96
CA GLU A 89 -0.16 -7.12 25.49
C GLU A 89 -1.17 -7.65 24.45
N ALA A 90 -1.65 -8.86 24.67
CA ALA A 90 -2.61 -9.52 23.79
C ALA A 90 -3.90 -8.69 23.66
N GLY A 91 -4.29 -8.33 22.45
CA GLY A 91 -5.47 -7.50 22.15
C GLY A 91 -5.32 -6.00 22.40
N ASP A 92 -4.18 -5.57 22.94
CA ASP A 92 -3.95 -4.17 23.29
C ASP A 92 -3.46 -3.32 22.12
N LYS A 93 -3.57 -2.01 22.32
CA LYS A 93 -3.07 -0.98 21.41
C LYS A 93 -1.98 -0.18 22.07
N SER A 94 -1.05 0.29 21.27
CA SER A 94 -0.01 1.21 21.69
C SER A 94 0.27 2.23 20.59
N GLN A 95 0.94 3.33 20.93
CA GLN A 95 1.28 4.37 19.96
C GLN A 95 2.79 4.52 19.82
N VAL A 96 3.22 4.74 18.58
CA VAL A 96 4.55 5.25 18.27
C VAL A 96 4.39 6.67 17.74
N ARG A 97 5.19 7.60 18.30
CA ARG A 97 5.28 8.97 17.81
C ARG A 97 6.52 9.12 16.95
N VAL A 98 6.37 9.79 15.81
CA VAL A 98 7.51 10.24 15.01
C VAL A 98 7.74 11.69 15.35
N VAL A 99 8.97 12.03 15.72
CA VAL A 99 9.42 13.40 16.07
C VAL A 99 10.56 13.83 15.17
N LYS A 100 10.82 15.13 15.11
CA LYS A 100 11.98 15.68 14.37
C LYS A 100 13.29 15.27 15.05
N GLY A 101 14.25 14.85 14.24
CA GLY A 101 15.65 14.69 14.64
C GLY A 101 16.42 16.01 14.51
N VAL A 102 17.68 15.99 14.91
CA VAL A 102 18.55 17.20 14.95
C VAL A 102 18.84 17.84 13.59
N LYS A 103 18.71 17.06 12.50
CA LYS A 103 18.92 17.53 11.12
C LYS A 103 17.63 17.72 10.33
N ALA A 104 16.46 17.62 10.95
CA ALA A 104 15.18 17.78 10.25
C ALA A 104 15.04 19.11 9.51
N GLU A 105 15.65 20.17 10.03
CA GLU A 105 15.63 21.51 9.42
C GLU A 105 16.46 21.61 8.13
N SER A 106 17.30 20.61 7.82
CA SER A 106 18.05 20.53 6.54
C SER A 106 17.24 19.94 5.40
N LEU A 107 16.01 19.46 5.65
CA LEU A 107 15.14 18.93 4.62
C LEU A 107 14.63 20.06 3.70
N PRO A 108 14.35 19.76 2.42
CA PRO A 108 13.76 20.72 1.50
C PRO A 108 12.50 21.37 2.09
N THR A 109 12.37 22.67 1.93
CA THR A 109 11.20 23.43 2.43
C THR A 109 10.14 23.67 1.36
N ASP A 110 10.46 23.43 0.09
CA ASP A 110 9.60 23.67 -1.07
C ASP A 110 8.80 22.44 -1.53
N ARG A 111 9.09 21.27 -0.95
CA ARG A 111 8.47 19.98 -1.34
C ARG A 111 8.48 18.95 -0.23
N GLU A 112 7.67 17.92 -0.36
CA GLU A 112 7.72 16.77 0.54
C GLU A 112 9.03 16.00 0.44
N SER A 113 9.45 15.42 1.59
CA SER A 113 10.53 14.44 1.65
C SER A 113 9.97 13.06 2.01
N LEU A 114 10.44 12.03 1.30
CA LEU A 114 9.98 10.65 1.50
C LEU A 114 10.86 9.93 2.51
N PHE A 115 10.19 9.33 3.49
CA PHE A 115 10.73 8.40 4.45
C PHE A 115 9.84 7.16 4.50
N TYR A 116 10.26 6.17 5.27
CA TYR A 116 9.48 4.97 5.56
C TYR A 116 9.45 4.74 7.06
N PHE A 117 8.24 4.62 7.59
CA PHE A 117 8.04 4.11 8.95
C PHE A 117 8.01 2.59 8.88
N ASN A 118 8.81 1.96 9.73
CA ASN A 118 8.88 0.53 9.85
C ASN A 118 8.47 0.11 11.27
N THR A 119 7.77 -1.01 11.37
CA THR A 119 7.59 -1.73 12.62
C THR A 119 7.80 -3.21 12.38
N ARG A 120 8.59 -3.86 13.25
CA ARG A 120 8.84 -5.29 13.25
C ARG A 120 8.25 -5.87 14.52
N GLU A 121 7.38 -6.85 14.38
CA GLU A 121 6.93 -7.65 15.50
C GLU A 121 7.98 -8.68 15.89
N VAL A 122 8.16 -8.86 17.20
CA VAL A 122 9.02 -9.91 17.74
C VAL A 122 8.17 -10.78 18.65
N PRO A 123 7.90 -12.03 18.27
CA PRO A 123 7.10 -12.94 19.06
C PRO A 123 7.82 -13.32 20.36
N PRO A 124 7.09 -13.73 21.41
CA PRO A 124 7.70 -14.28 22.63
C PRO A 124 8.48 -15.55 22.29
N LYS A 125 9.55 -15.82 23.05
CA LYS A 125 10.37 -17.02 22.88
C LYS A 125 9.50 -18.26 23.07
N SER A 126 9.56 -19.20 22.11
CA SER A 126 8.86 -20.48 22.22
C SER A 126 9.56 -21.39 23.23
N GLU A 127 8.78 -22.05 24.09
CA GLU A 127 9.28 -23.11 24.98
C GLU A 127 9.44 -24.46 24.24
N LYS A 128 8.83 -24.59 23.07
CA LYS A 128 8.93 -25.82 22.27
C LYS A 128 10.25 -25.87 21.52
N LYS A 129 10.88 -27.04 21.48
CA LYS A 129 12.08 -27.32 20.68
C LYS A 129 11.69 -27.45 19.17
N ASN A 130 12.60 -27.10 18.30
CA ASN A 130 12.43 -27.23 16.82
C ASN A 130 11.22 -26.50 16.22
N VAL A 131 10.96 -25.30 16.68
CA VAL A 131 9.91 -24.41 16.13
C VAL A 131 10.56 -23.29 15.31
N MET A 132 9.97 -23.01 14.15
CA MET A 132 10.29 -21.82 13.39
C MET A 132 9.43 -20.67 13.92
N GLN A 133 10.06 -19.54 14.28
CA GLN A 133 9.36 -18.31 14.63
C GLN A 133 9.56 -17.29 13.51
N VAL A 134 8.49 -16.69 13.04
CA VAL A 134 8.50 -15.67 11.98
C VAL A 134 8.26 -14.31 12.62
N ALA A 135 9.13 -13.35 12.31
CA ALA A 135 8.95 -11.94 12.65
C ALA A 135 8.51 -11.19 11.39
N ILE A 136 7.33 -10.61 11.41
CA ILE A 136 6.81 -9.84 10.28
C ILE A 136 7.19 -8.38 10.46
N GLN A 137 7.57 -7.72 9.36
CA GLN A 137 7.85 -6.30 9.31
C GLN A 137 6.84 -5.60 8.41
N SER A 138 6.17 -4.61 8.95
CA SER A 138 5.36 -3.66 8.19
C SER A 138 6.19 -2.42 7.85
N ARG A 139 6.14 -1.99 6.60
CA ARG A 139 6.84 -0.80 6.09
C ARG A 139 5.87 0.07 5.32
N ILE A 140 5.59 1.27 5.82
CA ILE A 140 4.67 2.22 5.21
C ILE A 140 5.39 3.51 4.83
N LYS A 141 4.85 4.24 3.84
CA LYS A 141 5.38 5.54 3.42
C LYS A 141 5.13 6.58 4.50
N LEU A 142 6.13 7.41 4.78
CA LEU A 142 6.09 8.55 5.66
C LEU A 142 6.52 9.79 4.87
N PHE A 143 5.62 10.76 4.71
CA PHE A 143 5.90 12.00 4.00
C PHE A 143 6.10 13.13 5.02
N TYR A 144 7.29 13.70 5.06
CA TYR A 144 7.56 14.93 5.79
C TYR A 144 7.13 16.11 4.92
N ARG A 145 6.16 16.88 5.40
CA ARG A 145 5.54 18.01 4.68
C ARG A 145 5.93 19.33 5.33
N PRO A 146 6.79 20.13 4.68
CA PRO A 146 7.17 21.46 5.15
C PRO A 146 5.96 22.38 5.36
N GLN A 147 6.08 23.33 6.28
CA GLN A 147 5.03 24.28 6.60
C GLN A 147 4.62 25.14 5.39
N SER A 148 5.60 25.50 4.52
CA SER A 148 5.36 26.30 3.31
C SER A 148 4.39 25.67 2.31
N ILE A 149 4.22 24.35 2.35
CA ILE A 149 3.34 23.59 1.47
C ILE A 149 2.22 22.88 2.24
N GLN A 150 1.88 23.35 3.43
CA GLN A 150 0.77 22.80 4.20
C GLN A 150 -0.53 22.89 3.38
N ARG A 151 -1.30 21.79 3.32
CA ARG A 151 -2.53 21.74 2.55
C ARG A 151 -3.66 22.48 3.29
N SER A 152 -4.38 23.32 2.56
CA SER A 152 -5.70 23.78 2.97
C SER A 152 -6.78 22.78 2.59
N SER A 153 -7.92 22.80 3.27
CA SER A 153 -9.02 21.86 3.05
C SER A 153 -9.56 21.83 1.61
N ASN A 154 -9.46 22.94 0.89
CA ASN A 154 -10.00 23.10 -0.47
C ASN A 154 -8.93 22.94 -1.57
N PHE A 155 -7.69 22.61 -1.20
CA PHE A 155 -6.60 22.48 -2.15
C PHE A 155 -6.39 21.02 -2.57
N ASN A 156 -6.68 20.72 -3.83
CA ASN A 156 -6.56 19.39 -4.43
C ASN A 156 -5.42 19.38 -5.46
N PRO A 157 -4.16 19.28 -5.04
CA PRO A 157 -3.00 19.30 -5.94
C PRO A 157 -3.00 18.16 -6.96
N GLU A 158 -3.65 17.05 -6.65
CA GLU A 158 -3.75 15.87 -7.50
C GLU A 158 -4.44 16.18 -8.84
N GLN A 159 -5.31 17.18 -8.88
CA GLN A 159 -5.97 17.64 -10.12
C GLN A 159 -4.99 18.28 -11.12
N LYS A 160 -3.77 18.64 -10.68
CA LYS A 160 -2.71 19.17 -11.54
C LYS A 160 -1.88 18.08 -12.22
N ILE A 161 -2.04 16.83 -11.81
CA ILE A 161 -1.37 15.69 -12.45
C ILE A 161 -1.84 15.58 -13.90
N THR A 162 -0.92 15.38 -14.82
CA THR A 162 -1.23 15.16 -16.23
C THR A 162 -0.66 13.83 -16.72
N LEU A 163 -1.28 13.27 -17.75
CA LEU A 163 -0.86 12.05 -18.40
C LEU A 163 -0.58 12.35 -19.86
N GLN A 164 0.54 11.88 -20.37
CA GLN A 164 0.89 12.01 -21.79
C GLN A 164 1.27 10.65 -22.36
N THR A 165 0.85 10.40 -23.60
CA THR A 165 1.20 9.18 -24.32
C THR A 165 1.98 9.51 -25.57
N VAL A 166 3.13 8.85 -25.73
CA VAL A 166 3.94 8.92 -26.95
C VAL A 166 4.34 7.48 -27.29
N SER A 167 3.93 7.01 -28.49
CA SER A 167 4.17 5.62 -28.89
C SER A 167 3.63 4.64 -27.83
N ASN A 168 4.48 3.77 -27.28
CA ASN A 168 4.13 2.81 -26.22
C ASN A 168 4.57 3.29 -24.82
N GLN A 169 4.67 4.58 -24.59
CA GLN A 169 5.08 5.14 -23.31
C GLN A 169 3.99 6.04 -22.72
N LEU A 170 3.62 5.77 -21.46
CA LEU A 170 2.80 6.63 -20.62
C LEU A 170 3.72 7.45 -19.73
N THR A 171 3.61 8.77 -19.80
CA THR A 171 4.28 9.69 -18.89
C THR A 171 3.26 10.27 -17.93
N ILE A 172 3.49 10.12 -16.62
CA ILE A 172 2.73 10.77 -15.55
C ILE A 172 3.56 11.94 -15.06
N THR A 173 3.07 13.16 -15.22
CA THR A 173 3.75 14.39 -14.79
C THR A 173 3.11 14.94 -13.52
N ASN A 174 3.95 15.15 -12.51
CA ASN A 174 3.57 15.73 -11.22
C ASN A 174 4.20 17.13 -11.06
N PRO A 175 3.47 18.21 -11.35
CA PRO A 175 3.96 19.59 -11.18
C PRO A 175 3.75 20.11 -9.74
N THR A 176 3.40 19.25 -8.78
CA THR A 176 3.06 19.63 -7.42
C THR A 176 4.21 19.38 -6.45
N PRO A 177 4.24 20.03 -5.27
CA PRO A 177 5.24 19.76 -4.26
C PRO A 177 5.01 18.46 -3.46
N TYR A 178 3.99 17.67 -3.79
CA TYR A 178 3.60 16.47 -3.06
C TYR A 178 3.96 15.21 -3.83
N TYR A 179 4.26 14.12 -3.12
CA TYR A 179 4.34 12.81 -3.76
C TYR A 179 2.97 12.36 -4.24
N PHE A 180 2.91 11.81 -5.44
CA PHE A 180 1.71 11.26 -6.02
C PHE A 180 1.88 9.75 -6.21
N THR A 181 0.91 8.94 -5.78
CA THR A 181 0.94 7.48 -5.97
C THR A 181 -0.21 7.07 -6.86
N ALA A 182 0.09 6.81 -8.14
CA ALA A 182 -0.85 6.25 -9.11
C ALA A 182 -1.08 4.77 -8.79
N LEU A 183 -2.32 4.39 -8.56
CA LEU A 183 -2.70 2.99 -8.29
C LEU A 183 -3.13 2.27 -9.55
N ALA A 184 -3.88 2.92 -10.42
CA ALA A 184 -4.35 2.35 -11.67
C ALA A 184 -4.68 3.44 -12.70
N VAL A 185 -4.42 3.13 -13.96
CA VAL A 185 -4.99 3.85 -15.10
C VAL A 185 -5.92 2.89 -15.84
N LYS A 186 -7.15 3.33 -16.12
CA LYS A 186 -8.10 2.58 -16.95
C LYS A 186 -8.37 3.37 -18.23
N ASP A 187 -8.40 2.67 -19.34
CA ASP A 187 -8.76 3.22 -20.64
C ASP A 187 -10.25 3.56 -20.74
N SER A 188 -10.69 4.09 -21.89
CA SER A 188 -12.11 4.42 -22.16
C SER A 188 -13.06 3.21 -22.13
N HIS A 189 -12.54 1.99 -22.20
CA HIS A 189 -13.29 0.74 -22.12
C HIS A 189 -13.28 0.13 -20.69
N GLY A 190 -12.59 0.79 -19.74
CA GLY A 190 -12.46 0.30 -18.36
C GLY A 190 -11.33 -0.72 -18.16
N ASN A 191 -10.52 -1.01 -19.17
CA ASN A 191 -9.38 -1.94 -19.05
C ASN A 191 -8.27 -1.28 -18.23
N LYS A 192 -7.79 -1.98 -17.18
CA LYS A 192 -6.67 -1.52 -16.35
C LYS A 192 -5.35 -1.74 -17.10
N LEU A 193 -4.51 -0.70 -17.14
CA LEU A 193 -3.11 -0.82 -17.55
C LEU A 193 -2.34 -1.49 -16.42
N LYS A 194 -1.85 -2.70 -16.66
CA LYS A 194 -1.19 -3.55 -15.64
C LYS A 194 0.12 -2.95 -15.14
N GLU A 195 0.79 -2.20 -15.99
CA GLU A 195 2.08 -1.57 -15.72
C GLU A 195 1.99 -0.40 -14.73
N VAL A 196 0.78 0.13 -14.52
CA VAL A 196 0.51 1.16 -13.52
C VAL A 196 -0.08 0.50 -12.29
N ASP A 197 0.77 0.17 -11.32
CA ASP A 197 0.35 -0.43 -10.06
C ASP A 197 1.21 0.10 -8.90
N GLY A 198 0.67 1.10 -8.18
CA GLY A 198 1.36 1.72 -7.05
C GLY A 198 2.57 2.58 -7.45
N GLU A 199 2.63 3.04 -8.71
CA GLU A 199 3.71 3.88 -9.22
C GLU A 199 3.73 5.23 -8.50
N MET A 200 4.87 5.56 -7.92
CA MET A 200 5.06 6.81 -7.19
C MET A 200 5.82 7.83 -8.03
N VAL A 201 5.24 9.03 -8.13
CA VAL A 201 5.83 10.18 -8.83
C VAL A 201 6.25 11.21 -7.79
N ALA A 202 7.55 11.54 -7.76
CA ALA A 202 8.09 12.50 -6.82
C ALA A 202 7.57 13.94 -7.10
N PRO A 203 7.72 14.86 -6.15
CA PRO A 203 7.43 16.28 -6.38
C PRO A 203 8.19 16.84 -7.57
N TYR A 204 7.51 17.66 -8.38
CA TYR A 204 8.09 18.36 -9.54
C TYR A 204 8.82 17.45 -10.53
N SER A 205 8.30 16.23 -10.72
CA SER A 205 8.94 15.22 -11.57
C SER A 205 7.95 14.50 -12.49
N GLU A 206 8.49 13.66 -13.33
CA GLU A 206 7.71 12.77 -14.19
C GLU A 206 8.11 11.30 -14.00
N ARG A 207 7.18 10.41 -14.27
CA ARG A 207 7.38 8.98 -14.30
C ARG A 207 7.00 8.44 -15.68
N LYS A 208 7.94 7.78 -16.35
CA LYS A 208 7.74 7.13 -17.64
C LYS A 208 7.55 5.64 -17.46
N ILE A 209 6.47 5.11 -18.03
CA ILE A 209 6.06 3.72 -17.91
C ILE A 209 5.89 3.17 -19.33
N SER A 210 6.58 2.09 -19.67
CA SER A 210 6.41 1.42 -20.95
C SER A 210 5.14 0.56 -20.91
N VAL A 211 4.21 0.83 -21.82
CA VAL A 211 2.92 0.12 -21.93
C VAL A 211 2.75 -0.36 -23.35
N ALA A 212 2.80 -1.67 -23.55
CA ALA A 212 2.65 -2.26 -24.88
C ALA A 212 1.24 -2.03 -25.43
N GLY A 213 1.15 -1.55 -26.69
CA GLY A 213 -0.13 -1.36 -27.37
C GLY A 213 -1.01 -0.26 -26.74
N LEU A 214 -0.40 0.71 -26.06
CA LEU A 214 -1.11 1.78 -25.36
C LEU A 214 -2.02 2.57 -26.31
N ARG A 215 -3.33 2.52 -26.05
CA ARG A 215 -4.35 3.35 -26.67
C ARG A 215 -5.22 3.96 -25.57
N LEU A 216 -4.91 5.19 -25.21
CA LEU A 216 -5.80 5.95 -24.33
C LEU A 216 -6.91 6.52 -25.22
N GLY A 217 -8.17 6.21 -24.94
CA GLY A 217 -9.32 6.86 -25.60
C GLY A 217 -9.42 8.34 -25.23
N GLN A 218 -10.51 8.97 -25.62
CA GLN A 218 -10.77 10.38 -25.32
C GLN A 218 -10.95 10.67 -23.81
N ARG A 219 -11.31 9.64 -23.05
CA ARG A 219 -11.45 9.70 -21.58
C ARG A 219 -10.78 8.49 -20.93
N ILE A 220 -10.12 8.76 -19.83
CA ILE A 220 -9.46 7.73 -19.00
C ILE A 220 -9.74 8.02 -17.54
N SER A 221 -9.58 6.99 -16.70
CA SER A 221 -9.65 7.12 -15.25
C SER A 221 -8.28 6.85 -14.65
N LEU A 222 -7.81 7.78 -13.80
CA LEU A 222 -6.61 7.62 -12.97
C LEU A 222 -7.04 7.48 -11.51
N SER A 223 -6.73 6.34 -10.91
CA SER A 223 -6.91 6.12 -9.48
C SER A 223 -5.60 6.38 -8.74
N TYR A 224 -5.68 7.05 -7.60
CA TYR A 224 -4.53 7.34 -6.75
C TYR A 224 -4.86 7.08 -5.28
N ILE A 225 -3.84 7.04 -4.43
CA ILE A 225 -4.00 6.88 -2.99
C ILE A 225 -3.80 8.25 -2.32
N ASN A 226 -4.81 8.73 -1.60
CA ASN A 226 -4.79 10.02 -0.89
C ASN A 226 -3.98 9.97 0.43
N ASP A 227 -3.86 11.09 1.14
CA ASP A 227 -3.14 11.22 2.42
C ASP A 227 -3.66 10.28 3.52
N PHE A 228 -4.94 9.90 3.45
CA PHE A 228 -5.59 9.01 4.42
C PHE A 228 -5.49 7.52 4.05
N GLY A 229 -4.86 7.20 2.90
CA GLY A 229 -4.77 5.83 2.41
C GLY A 229 -5.99 5.35 1.61
N GLY A 230 -6.98 6.21 1.41
CA GLY A 230 -8.14 5.94 0.58
C GLY A 230 -7.83 6.03 -0.92
N VAL A 231 -8.53 5.25 -1.73
CA VAL A 231 -8.43 5.27 -3.19
C VAL A 231 -9.42 6.27 -3.76
N ILE A 232 -8.92 7.23 -4.52
CA ILE A 232 -9.71 8.22 -5.24
C ILE A 232 -9.52 8.00 -6.74
N SER A 233 -10.59 8.10 -7.52
CA SER A 233 -10.56 8.03 -8.98
C SER A 233 -10.90 9.37 -9.59
N MET A 234 -10.10 9.79 -10.55
CA MET A 234 -10.26 11.04 -11.31
C MET A 234 -10.49 10.72 -12.77
N LEU A 235 -11.40 11.45 -13.42
CA LEU A 235 -11.60 11.41 -14.87
C LEU A 235 -10.72 12.44 -15.56
N TYR A 236 -10.13 12.00 -16.65
CA TYR A 236 -9.28 12.82 -17.51
C TYR A 236 -9.85 12.85 -18.91
N ARG A 237 -9.78 14.02 -19.53
CA ARG A 237 -10.03 14.20 -20.96
C ARG A 237 -8.70 14.25 -21.69
N CYS A 238 -8.58 13.46 -22.77
CA CYS A 238 -7.38 13.34 -23.57
C CYS A 238 -7.58 14.00 -24.94
N GLU A 239 -6.68 14.92 -25.26
CA GLU A 239 -6.60 15.62 -26.55
C GLU A 239 -5.15 15.64 -27.01
N ASN A 240 -4.88 15.28 -28.27
CA ASN A 240 -3.51 15.26 -28.84
C ASN A 240 -2.49 14.52 -27.94
N ASN A 241 -2.87 13.36 -27.41
CA ASN A 241 -2.06 12.53 -26.52
C ASN A 241 -1.77 13.13 -25.12
N LEU A 242 -2.36 14.26 -24.77
CA LEU A 242 -2.27 14.87 -23.45
C LEU A 242 -3.61 14.74 -22.74
N CYS A 243 -3.61 14.16 -21.53
CA CYS A 243 -4.79 13.99 -20.72
C CYS A 243 -4.72 14.90 -19.49
N LYS A 244 -5.75 15.73 -19.31
CA LYS A 244 -5.89 16.63 -18.16
C LYS A 244 -7.12 16.27 -17.34
N PHE A 245 -7.07 16.58 -16.06
CA PHE A 245 -8.18 16.39 -15.14
C PHE A 245 -9.48 17.03 -15.67
N GLU A 246 -10.57 16.30 -15.67
CA GLU A 246 -11.91 16.77 -16.05
C GLU A 246 -12.81 16.88 -14.81
N LYS A 247 -12.91 15.82 -14.01
CA LYS A 247 -13.69 15.78 -12.77
C LYS A 247 -13.31 14.60 -11.89
N ASN A 248 -13.74 14.62 -10.62
CA ASN A 248 -13.70 13.42 -9.78
C ASN A 248 -14.77 12.43 -10.24
N ASN A 249 -14.46 11.14 -10.21
CA ASN A 249 -15.46 10.11 -10.38
C ASN A 249 -16.21 9.99 -9.04
N GLU A 250 -17.45 10.43 -9.00
CA GLU A 250 -18.34 10.11 -7.90
C GLU A 250 -18.60 8.61 -7.97
N GLY A 251 -18.08 7.87 -6.99
CA GLY A 251 -18.22 6.43 -6.87
C GLY A 251 -19.62 6.03 -6.41
#